data_59341776074233eea252be6bc59c8fcf
#
_entry.id   59341776074233eea252be6bc59c8fcf
#
_cell.length_a   1.000
_cell.length_b   1.000
_cell.length_c   1.000
_cell.angle_alpha   90.00
_cell.angle_beta   90.00
_cell.angle_gamma   90.00
#
_symmetry.space_group_name_H-M   'P 1'
#
loop_
_entity.id
_entity.type
_entity.pdbx_description
1 polymer ?
#
loop_
_entity_poly.entity_id
_entity_poly.type
_entity_poly.pdbx_seq_one_letter_code
_entity_poly.pdbx_strand_id
1 'polypeptide(L)'
;MLQTLRRYGLMLVVRPIARLLFGLDVIGQDKLPKKGPAIVAANHNSHVDTIVLLCLFPSKLLPIVRPVAAADHFDKGGFGSWFSRNVIGIIPIKRGAASRTEDVLAGAKEALARGEILVVFPEGSRGEPEEMTRFKTGVARLVEACPEATVTPVYLQGAGRSLPKDAKLLVPFNTTAVVGDALTWSGSHHGFIDELRTRIEALKALAPPLKWN
;
A
#
# COMPACT_ATOMS: atom_id res chain seq x y z
N MET A 1 21.18 -0.17 -11.55
CA MET A 1 21.30 -1.58 -11.17
C MET A 1 20.22 -2.02 -10.15
N LEU A 2 20.08 -1.39 -8.99
CA LEU A 2 19.06 -1.75 -7.97
C LEU A 2 17.61 -1.70 -8.47
N GLN A 3 17.21 -0.66 -9.19
CA GLN A 3 15.86 -0.53 -9.77
C GLN A 3 15.57 -1.64 -10.79
N THR A 4 16.59 -2.01 -11.57
CA THR A 4 16.48 -3.11 -12.54
C THR A 4 16.31 -4.44 -11.84
N LEU A 5 17.12 -4.73 -10.81
CA LEU A 5 17.01 -5.95 -10.01
C LEU A 5 15.65 -6.07 -9.32
N ARG A 6 15.16 -4.98 -8.72
CA ARG A 6 13.83 -4.88 -8.14
C ARG A 6 12.73 -5.22 -9.15
N ARG A 7 12.77 -4.59 -10.32
CA ARG A 7 11.80 -4.83 -11.40
C ARG A 7 11.78 -6.29 -11.84
N TYR A 8 12.94 -6.88 -12.09
CA TYR A 8 13.03 -8.29 -12.51
C TYR A 8 12.64 -9.25 -11.40
N GLY A 9 13.05 -9.00 -10.16
CA GLY A 9 12.64 -9.82 -9.01
C GLY A 9 11.13 -9.87 -8.83
N LEU A 10 10.45 -8.72 -8.88
CA LEU A 10 8.99 -8.65 -8.80
C LEU A 10 8.29 -9.28 -10.02
N MET A 11 8.83 -9.09 -11.22
CA MET A 11 8.21 -9.65 -12.44
C MET A 11 8.36 -11.17 -12.53
N LEU A 12 9.56 -11.68 -12.31
CA LEU A 12 9.88 -13.08 -12.63
C LEU A 12 9.49 -14.04 -11.53
N VAL A 13 9.45 -13.59 -10.27
CA VAL A 13 9.26 -14.47 -9.12
C VAL A 13 7.98 -14.14 -8.36
N VAL A 14 7.89 -12.93 -7.81
CA VAL A 14 6.84 -12.59 -6.85
C VAL A 14 5.47 -12.48 -7.52
N ARG A 15 5.40 -11.85 -8.69
CA ARG A 15 4.13 -11.57 -9.37
C ARG A 15 3.40 -12.83 -9.87
N PRO A 16 4.06 -13.80 -10.55
CA PRO A 16 3.39 -15.04 -10.95
C PRO A 16 2.93 -15.84 -9.73
N ILE A 17 3.76 -15.93 -8.70
CA ILE A 17 3.41 -16.63 -7.46
C ILE A 17 2.20 -15.97 -6.79
N ALA A 18 2.21 -14.66 -6.65
CA ALA A 18 1.10 -13.92 -6.04
C ALA A 18 -0.21 -14.11 -6.83
N ARG A 19 -0.16 -14.05 -8.15
CA ARG A 19 -1.33 -14.29 -9.00
C ARG A 19 -1.88 -15.71 -8.87
N LEU A 20 -0.99 -16.70 -8.80
CA LEU A 20 -1.39 -18.10 -8.64
C LEU A 20 -2.00 -18.35 -7.25
N LEU A 21 -1.39 -17.79 -6.20
CA LEU A 21 -1.81 -18.03 -4.81
C LEU A 21 -3.05 -17.24 -4.41
N PHE A 22 -3.22 -16.02 -4.93
CA PHE A 22 -4.26 -15.09 -4.48
C PHE A 22 -5.39 -14.88 -5.49
N GLY A 23 -5.36 -15.54 -6.67
CA GLY A 23 -6.42 -15.44 -7.67
C GLY A 23 -6.89 -13.98 -7.86
N LEU A 24 -5.94 -13.06 -8.11
CA LEU A 24 -6.15 -11.62 -8.01
C LEU A 24 -7.13 -11.08 -9.05
N ASP A 25 -8.28 -10.61 -8.58
CA ASP A 25 -9.28 -9.88 -9.34
C ASP A 25 -9.14 -8.37 -9.10
N VAL A 26 -9.32 -7.56 -10.16
CA VAL A 26 -9.16 -6.11 -10.07
C VAL A 26 -10.33 -5.39 -10.74
N ILE A 27 -11.03 -4.57 -9.96
CA ILE A 27 -12.12 -3.69 -10.43
C ILE A 27 -11.58 -2.26 -10.47
N GLY A 28 -11.71 -1.57 -11.61
CA GLY A 28 -11.26 -0.19 -11.76
C GLY A 28 -9.74 -0.02 -11.89
N GLN A 29 -9.02 -1.00 -12.45
CA GLN A 29 -7.56 -0.93 -12.61
C GLN A 29 -7.09 0.29 -13.42
N ASP A 30 -7.90 0.81 -14.32
CA ASP A 30 -7.65 1.99 -15.15
C ASP A 30 -7.52 3.29 -14.34
N LYS A 31 -8.09 3.32 -13.12
CA LYS A 31 -8.04 4.42 -12.15
C LYS A 31 -6.73 4.51 -11.38
N LEU A 32 -5.87 3.48 -11.45
CA LEU A 32 -4.55 3.53 -10.84
C LEU A 32 -3.68 4.63 -11.46
N PRO A 33 -2.82 5.31 -10.65
CA PRO A 33 -1.95 6.35 -11.17
C PRO A 33 -0.98 5.78 -12.20
N LYS A 34 -0.86 6.48 -13.34
CA LYS A 34 0.02 6.11 -14.47
C LYS A 34 1.37 6.83 -14.40
N LYS A 35 1.49 7.79 -13.48
CA LYS A 35 2.71 8.57 -13.17
C LYS A 35 2.61 9.10 -11.73
N GLY A 36 3.71 9.52 -11.15
CA GLY A 36 3.73 10.27 -9.90
C GLY A 36 3.93 11.78 -10.12
N PRO A 37 3.88 12.58 -9.04
CA PRO A 37 3.66 12.13 -7.68
C PRO A 37 2.23 11.64 -7.43
N ALA A 38 2.09 10.52 -6.73
CA ALA A 38 0.77 9.97 -6.38
C ALA A 38 0.87 9.06 -5.13
N ILE A 39 -0.25 8.86 -4.48
CA ILE A 39 -0.39 7.95 -3.35
C ILE A 39 -1.50 6.94 -3.67
N VAL A 40 -1.26 5.66 -3.45
CA VAL A 40 -2.29 4.63 -3.40
C VAL A 40 -2.52 4.28 -1.93
N ALA A 41 -3.72 4.53 -1.43
CA ALA A 41 -4.09 4.31 -0.04
C ALA A 41 -5.07 3.14 0.06
N ALA A 42 -4.73 2.10 0.83
CA ALA A 42 -5.54 0.89 0.97
C ALA A 42 -5.76 0.51 2.44
N ASN A 43 -6.82 -0.26 2.72
CA ASN A 43 -6.98 -0.97 4.00
C ASN A 43 -5.86 -2.02 4.18
N HIS A 44 -5.59 -2.41 5.44
CA HIS A 44 -4.45 -3.28 5.77
C HIS A 44 -4.85 -4.43 6.70
N ASN A 45 -4.99 -5.61 6.15
CA ASN A 45 -5.43 -6.80 6.88
C ASN A 45 -4.42 -7.96 6.80
N SER A 46 -3.41 -7.89 5.90
CA SER A 46 -2.51 -9.01 5.63
C SER A 46 -1.06 -8.59 5.39
N HIS A 47 -0.15 -9.51 5.63
CA HIS A 47 1.24 -9.38 5.20
C HIS A 47 1.42 -9.30 3.68
N VAL A 48 0.47 -9.86 2.92
CA VAL A 48 0.54 -9.93 1.45
C VAL A 48 -0.05 -8.71 0.75
N ASP A 49 -0.75 -7.81 1.46
CA ASP A 49 -1.41 -6.63 0.88
C ASP A 49 -0.45 -5.78 0.03
N THR A 50 0.77 -5.57 0.53
CA THR A 50 1.80 -4.82 -0.21
C THR A 50 2.14 -5.48 -1.54
N ILE A 51 2.28 -6.82 -1.56
CA ILE A 51 2.60 -7.58 -2.77
C ILE A 51 1.42 -7.54 -3.73
N VAL A 52 0.20 -7.71 -3.23
CA VAL A 52 -1.04 -7.60 -4.01
C VAL A 52 -1.09 -6.24 -4.70
N LEU A 53 -0.92 -5.14 -3.96
CA LEU A 53 -0.94 -3.79 -4.52
C LEU A 53 0.15 -3.58 -5.59
N LEU A 54 1.36 -4.07 -5.37
CA LEU A 54 2.43 -4.00 -6.37
C LEU A 54 2.08 -4.78 -7.64
N CYS A 55 1.34 -5.89 -7.53
CA CYS A 55 0.89 -6.68 -8.68
C CYS A 55 -0.16 -5.97 -9.55
N LEU A 56 -0.83 -4.93 -9.03
CA LEU A 56 -1.79 -4.12 -9.81
C LEU A 56 -1.10 -3.25 -10.86
N PHE A 57 0.15 -2.84 -10.62
CA PHE A 57 0.87 -1.92 -11.51
C PHE A 57 1.52 -2.64 -12.69
N PRO A 58 1.56 -2.01 -13.88
CA PRO A 58 2.36 -2.51 -14.99
C PRO A 58 3.86 -2.46 -14.63
N SER A 59 4.62 -3.40 -15.18
CA SER A 59 6.05 -3.58 -14.88
C SER A 59 6.89 -2.32 -15.07
N LYS A 60 6.52 -1.47 -16.03
CA LYS A 60 7.20 -0.20 -16.33
C LYS A 60 7.15 0.80 -15.17
N LEU A 61 6.12 0.73 -14.31
CA LEU A 61 5.93 1.63 -13.18
C LEU A 61 6.55 1.11 -11.88
N LEU A 62 6.81 -0.20 -11.76
CA LEU A 62 7.36 -0.78 -10.53
C LEU A 62 8.63 -0.10 -9.98
N PRO A 63 9.54 0.43 -10.81
CA PRO A 63 10.71 1.17 -10.29
C PRO A 63 10.38 2.41 -9.48
N ILE A 64 9.24 3.06 -9.75
CA ILE A 64 8.80 4.28 -9.06
C ILE A 64 7.66 4.03 -8.05
N VAL A 65 7.12 2.82 -7.97
CA VAL A 65 6.10 2.47 -6.95
C VAL A 65 6.80 2.05 -5.67
N ARG A 66 6.56 2.76 -4.57
CA ARG A 66 7.26 2.63 -3.30
C ARG A 66 6.30 2.39 -2.14
N PRO A 67 6.23 1.17 -1.60
CA PRO A 67 5.51 0.94 -0.35
C PRO A 67 6.16 1.68 0.82
N VAL A 68 5.31 2.20 1.70
CA VAL A 68 5.72 2.87 2.93
C VAL A 68 5.37 1.97 4.11
N ALA A 69 6.33 1.62 4.95
CA ALA A 69 6.09 0.74 6.08
C ALA A 69 6.99 1.07 7.28
N ALA A 70 6.57 0.62 8.48
CA ALA A 70 7.31 0.83 9.70
C ALA A 70 8.70 0.16 9.69
N ALA A 71 9.73 0.88 10.10
CA ALA A 71 11.13 0.43 10.13
C ALA A 71 11.35 -0.81 11.00
N ASP A 72 10.61 -0.90 12.11
CA ASP A 72 10.73 -1.97 13.11
C ASP A 72 10.62 -3.39 12.52
N HIS A 73 9.91 -3.51 11.39
CA HIS A 73 9.76 -4.79 10.69
C HIS A 73 11.01 -5.18 9.89
N PHE A 74 11.91 -4.23 9.61
CA PHE A 74 13.05 -4.42 8.70
C PHE A 74 14.40 -4.19 9.36
N ASP A 75 14.45 -3.77 10.63
CA ASP A 75 15.69 -3.48 11.36
C ASP A 75 16.41 -4.74 11.89
N LYS A 76 15.76 -5.91 11.78
CA LYS A 76 16.35 -7.19 12.23
C LYS A 76 17.50 -7.71 11.34
N GLY A 77 17.81 -7.00 10.24
CA GLY A 77 18.85 -7.40 9.30
C GLY A 77 18.51 -8.67 8.49
N GLY A 78 19.50 -9.20 7.75
CA GLY A 78 19.37 -10.42 6.98
C GLY A 78 18.70 -10.27 5.61
N PHE A 79 18.48 -11.41 4.95
CA PHE A 79 17.95 -11.47 3.57
C PHE A 79 16.58 -10.81 3.44
N GLY A 80 15.69 -10.99 4.41
CA GLY A 80 14.34 -10.39 4.38
C GLY A 80 14.36 -8.86 4.39
N SER A 81 15.23 -8.25 5.20
CA SER A 81 15.44 -6.80 5.23
C SER A 81 16.02 -6.29 3.90
N TRP A 82 17.03 -6.97 3.37
CA TRP A 82 17.62 -6.66 2.07
C TRP A 82 16.59 -6.77 0.94
N PHE A 83 15.81 -7.86 0.90
CA PHE A 83 14.77 -8.10 -0.10
C PHE A 83 13.68 -7.00 -0.06
N SER A 84 13.20 -6.67 1.12
CA SER A 84 12.19 -5.63 1.32
C SER A 84 12.66 -4.26 0.83
N ARG A 85 13.89 -3.88 1.11
CA ARG A 85 14.45 -2.58 0.69
C ARG A 85 14.82 -2.55 -0.80
N ASN A 86 15.43 -3.62 -1.31
CA ASN A 86 16.02 -3.62 -2.65
C ASN A 86 15.09 -4.20 -3.73
N VAL A 87 14.27 -5.19 -3.41
CA VAL A 87 13.33 -5.80 -4.36
C VAL A 87 11.96 -5.15 -4.24
N ILE A 88 11.33 -5.13 -3.07
CA ILE A 88 10.03 -4.50 -2.85
C ILE A 88 10.13 -2.97 -2.90
N GLY A 89 11.27 -2.41 -2.48
CA GLY A 89 11.56 -0.97 -2.50
C GLY A 89 10.83 -0.18 -1.42
N ILE A 90 10.67 -0.76 -0.22
CA ILE A 90 10.00 -0.14 0.91
C ILE A 90 10.75 1.11 1.37
N ILE A 91 10.00 2.18 1.65
CA ILE A 91 10.46 3.36 2.37
C ILE A 91 10.16 3.13 3.85
N PRO A 92 11.19 2.99 4.71
CA PRO A 92 10.98 2.78 6.14
C PRO A 92 10.55 4.07 6.83
N ILE A 93 9.53 3.99 7.71
CA ILE A 93 9.12 5.05 8.62
C ILE A 93 9.44 4.62 10.05
N LYS A 94 10.21 5.40 10.79
CA LYS A 94 10.47 5.14 12.22
C LYS A 94 9.18 5.29 13.02
N ARG A 95 8.83 4.28 13.83
CA ARG A 95 7.76 4.35 14.83
C ARG A 95 8.38 4.70 16.18
N GLY A 96 7.72 5.52 16.98
CA GLY A 96 8.15 5.89 18.33
C GLY A 96 8.42 7.37 18.48
N ALA A 97 8.79 7.79 19.66
CA ALA A 97 9.13 9.16 19.95
C ALA A 97 10.40 9.57 19.18
N ALA A 98 10.19 9.89 17.91
CA ALA A 98 11.15 10.73 17.22
C ALA A 98 11.39 11.96 18.11
N SER A 99 12.63 12.37 18.26
CA SER A 99 12.91 13.67 18.87
C SER A 99 11.95 14.68 18.22
N ARG A 100 11.48 15.69 18.94
CA ARG A 100 10.54 16.72 18.41
C ARG A 100 10.98 17.34 17.08
N THR A 101 12.18 17.06 16.61
CA THR A 101 12.85 17.60 15.43
C THR A 101 12.90 16.65 14.21
N GLU A 102 12.61 15.35 14.36
CA GLU A 102 12.73 14.38 13.25
C GLU A 102 11.38 14.19 12.57
N ASP A 103 11.28 14.56 11.28
CA ASP A 103 10.10 14.30 10.45
C ASP A 103 10.08 12.83 10.01
N VAL A 104 9.24 12.04 10.66
CA VAL A 104 9.08 10.60 10.35
C VAL A 104 8.63 10.32 8.92
N LEU A 105 8.07 11.31 8.22
CA LEU A 105 7.60 11.20 6.84
C LEU A 105 8.62 11.74 5.82
N ALA A 106 9.80 12.23 6.24
CA ALA A 106 10.78 12.87 5.35
C ALA A 106 11.09 12.01 4.11
N GLY A 107 11.44 10.74 4.26
CA GLY A 107 11.74 9.86 3.15
C GLY A 107 10.55 9.64 2.18
N ALA A 108 9.32 9.66 2.68
CA ALA A 108 8.12 9.56 1.85
C ALA A 108 7.85 10.88 1.11
N LYS A 109 8.04 12.03 1.75
CA LYS A 109 7.95 13.36 1.10
C LYS A 109 8.98 13.52 -0.01
N GLU A 110 10.23 13.13 0.25
CA GLU A 110 11.28 13.13 -0.77
C GLU A 110 10.95 12.24 -1.96
N ALA A 111 10.34 11.07 -1.73
CA ALA A 111 9.93 10.18 -2.80
C ALA A 111 8.82 10.80 -3.66
N LEU A 112 7.82 11.45 -3.06
CA LEU A 112 6.82 12.23 -3.80
C LEU A 112 7.46 13.36 -4.61
N ALA A 113 8.38 14.11 -4.01
CA ALA A 113 9.10 15.20 -4.71
C ALA A 113 9.91 14.70 -5.92
N ARG A 114 10.35 13.43 -5.92
CA ARG A 114 10.98 12.78 -7.08
C ARG A 114 9.98 12.25 -8.11
N GLY A 115 8.67 12.46 -7.93
CA GLY A 115 7.62 11.94 -8.81
C GLY A 115 7.39 10.42 -8.64
N GLU A 116 7.67 9.85 -7.47
CA GLU A 116 7.38 8.44 -7.17
C GLU A 116 5.91 8.25 -6.77
N ILE A 117 5.43 7.00 -6.83
CA ILE A 117 4.09 6.59 -6.41
C ILE A 117 4.22 5.87 -5.07
N LEU A 118 3.61 6.40 -4.02
CA LEU A 118 3.62 5.75 -2.72
C LEU A 118 2.46 4.76 -2.58
N VAL A 119 2.70 3.63 -1.95
CA VAL A 119 1.67 2.71 -1.45
C VAL A 119 1.63 2.83 0.06
N VAL A 120 0.51 3.27 0.61
CA VAL A 120 0.36 3.59 2.04
C VAL A 120 -0.86 2.89 2.61
N PHE A 121 -0.73 2.40 3.82
CA PHE A 121 -1.84 1.89 4.63
C PHE A 121 -2.16 2.92 5.73
N PRO A 122 -3.25 3.69 5.61
CA PRO A 122 -3.56 4.78 6.55
C PRO A 122 -3.78 4.33 7.99
N GLU A 123 -4.15 3.07 8.20
CA GLU A 123 -4.31 2.44 9.51
C GLU A 123 -2.98 2.37 10.28
N GLY A 124 -1.86 2.23 9.58
CA GLY A 124 -0.50 2.16 10.12
C GLY A 124 -0.19 0.85 10.88
N SER A 125 -1.14 -0.07 10.97
CA SER A 125 -0.98 -1.44 11.47
C SER A 125 -2.03 -2.33 10.82
N ARG A 126 -1.79 -3.64 10.80
CA ARG A 126 -2.77 -4.60 10.29
C ARG A 126 -3.92 -4.76 11.27
N GLY A 127 -5.15 -4.72 10.74
CA GLY A 127 -6.39 -5.05 11.44
C GLY A 127 -6.82 -6.50 11.25
N GLU A 128 -8.02 -6.82 11.74
CA GLU A 128 -8.69 -8.08 11.48
C GLU A 128 -9.14 -8.17 10.00
N PRO A 129 -9.32 -9.39 9.46
CA PRO A 129 -9.79 -9.57 8.10
C PRO A 129 -11.10 -8.82 7.85
N GLU A 130 -11.16 -8.06 6.75
CA GLU A 130 -12.32 -7.30 6.27
C GLU A 130 -12.78 -6.16 7.21
N GLU A 131 -12.02 -5.86 8.27
CA GLU A 131 -12.28 -4.74 9.18
C GLU A 131 -11.28 -3.61 8.96
N MET A 132 -11.78 -2.39 8.88
CA MET A 132 -10.95 -1.19 8.79
C MET A 132 -10.85 -0.51 10.15
N THR A 133 -9.64 -0.25 10.59
CA THR A 133 -9.37 0.50 11.82
C THR A 133 -9.35 2.02 11.56
N ARG A 134 -9.06 2.79 12.60
CA ARG A 134 -8.96 4.26 12.48
C ARG A 134 -7.78 4.65 11.60
N PHE A 135 -8.02 5.55 10.64
CA PHE A 135 -6.98 6.13 9.80
C PHE A 135 -6.17 7.20 10.53
N LYS A 136 -4.86 7.20 10.32
CA LYS A 136 -3.93 8.21 10.83
C LYS A 136 -3.75 9.33 9.81
N THR A 137 -3.37 10.50 10.29
CA THR A 137 -3.22 11.72 9.46
C THR A 137 -1.98 11.71 8.55
N GLY A 138 -1.19 10.64 8.53
CA GLY A 138 0.05 10.57 7.74
C GLY A 138 -0.15 10.84 6.25
N VAL A 139 -1.22 10.28 5.65
CA VAL A 139 -1.53 10.53 4.22
C VAL A 139 -1.88 11.99 3.98
N ALA A 140 -2.67 12.61 4.85
CA ALA A 140 -3.02 14.04 4.75
C ALA A 140 -1.78 14.93 4.82
N ARG A 141 -0.82 14.63 5.73
CA ARG A 141 0.45 15.37 5.83
C ARG A 141 1.34 15.18 4.59
N LEU A 142 1.26 14.05 3.92
CA LEU A 142 2.01 13.81 2.68
C LEU A 142 1.44 14.65 1.53
N VAL A 143 0.11 14.68 1.35
CA VAL A 143 -0.52 15.51 0.29
C VAL A 143 -0.48 17.00 0.61
N GLU A 144 -0.50 17.42 1.87
CA GLU A 144 -0.23 18.80 2.25
C GLU A 144 1.17 19.26 1.83
N ALA A 145 2.17 18.38 1.99
CA ALA A 145 3.55 18.66 1.59
C ALA A 145 3.78 18.56 0.08
N CYS A 146 2.89 17.92 -0.66
CA CYS A 146 2.94 17.73 -2.11
C CYS A 146 1.51 17.82 -2.68
N PRO A 147 0.92 19.03 -2.77
CA PRO A 147 -0.50 19.22 -3.12
C PRO A 147 -0.87 18.75 -4.53
N GLU A 148 0.08 18.61 -5.43
CA GLU A 148 -0.09 18.06 -6.77
C GLU A 148 -0.24 16.51 -6.76
N ALA A 149 0.12 15.85 -5.65
CA ALA A 149 -0.06 14.42 -5.52
C ALA A 149 -1.54 14.05 -5.36
N THR A 150 -2.02 13.14 -6.20
CA THR A 150 -3.36 12.55 -6.05
C THR A 150 -3.34 11.34 -5.14
N VAL A 151 -4.44 11.07 -4.43
CA VAL A 151 -4.60 9.89 -3.58
C VAL A 151 -5.66 8.97 -4.15
N THR A 152 -5.26 7.81 -4.63
CA THR A 152 -6.17 6.79 -5.17
C THR A 152 -6.58 5.83 -4.05
N PRO A 153 -7.86 5.78 -3.64
CA PRO A 153 -8.36 4.83 -2.66
C PRO A 153 -8.45 3.43 -3.26
N VAL A 154 -8.05 2.43 -2.50
CA VAL A 154 -8.17 1.02 -2.88
C VAL A 154 -8.74 0.22 -1.72
N TYR A 155 -9.71 -0.64 -1.99
CA TYR A 155 -10.19 -1.62 -1.03
C TYR A 155 -9.68 -3.00 -1.40
N LEU A 156 -9.04 -3.67 -0.44
CA LEU A 156 -8.56 -5.05 -0.58
C LEU A 156 -9.46 -5.98 0.21
N GLN A 157 -9.96 -7.04 -0.44
CA GLN A 157 -10.79 -8.09 0.13
C GLN A 157 -10.11 -9.44 -0.04
N GLY A 158 -10.22 -10.32 0.96
CA GLY A 158 -9.74 -11.70 0.92
C GLY A 158 -8.27 -11.88 1.32
N ALA A 159 -7.41 -10.89 1.14
CA ALA A 159 -5.99 -10.97 1.50
C ALA A 159 -5.78 -11.24 3.00
N GLY A 160 -6.63 -10.68 3.88
CA GLY A 160 -6.60 -10.92 5.32
C GLY A 160 -6.87 -12.37 5.70
N ARG A 161 -7.63 -13.09 4.89
CA ARG A 161 -7.92 -14.54 5.09
C ARG A 161 -6.80 -15.43 4.57
N SER A 162 -6.05 -14.95 3.57
CA SER A 162 -4.90 -15.71 3.03
C SER A 162 -3.74 -15.82 4.00
N LEU A 163 -3.43 -14.74 4.71
CA LEU A 163 -2.37 -14.70 5.73
C LEU A 163 -2.75 -13.66 6.80
N PRO A 164 -3.60 -14.03 7.78
CA PRO A 164 -3.95 -13.15 8.89
C PRO A 164 -2.73 -12.70 9.68
N LYS A 165 -2.88 -11.67 10.48
CA LYS A 165 -1.81 -11.01 11.25
C LYS A 165 -0.92 -11.97 12.03
N ASP A 166 -1.50 -13.00 12.67
CA ASP A 166 -0.81 -13.94 13.55
C ASP A 166 -0.62 -15.33 12.94
N ALA A 167 -1.06 -15.53 11.69
CA ALA A 167 -0.91 -16.80 11.00
C ALA A 167 0.51 -16.99 10.44
N LYS A 168 1.00 -18.23 10.52
CA LYS A 168 2.28 -18.65 9.91
C LYS A 168 2.08 -19.47 8.64
N LEU A 169 0.86 -19.95 8.40
CA LEU A 169 0.50 -20.74 7.22
C LEU A 169 -0.28 -19.89 6.25
N LEU A 170 0.20 -19.81 5.02
CA LEU A 170 -0.51 -19.16 3.92
C LEU A 170 -1.57 -20.11 3.39
N VAL A 171 -2.82 -19.65 3.39
CA VAL A 171 -3.94 -20.36 2.76
C VAL A 171 -4.30 -19.61 1.48
N PRO A 172 -4.27 -20.24 0.30
CA PRO A 172 -4.70 -19.61 -0.93
C PRO A 172 -6.15 -19.15 -0.83
N PHE A 173 -6.38 -17.86 -0.99
CA PHE A 173 -7.71 -17.26 -0.96
C PHE A 173 -7.80 -16.16 -2.02
N ASN A 174 -8.90 -16.17 -2.78
CA ASN A 174 -9.09 -15.16 -3.83
C ASN A 174 -9.10 -13.76 -3.25
N THR A 175 -8.29 -12.89 -3.81
CA THR A 175 -8.17 -11.50 -3.41
C THR A 175 -8.78 -10.61 -4.48
N THR A 176 -9.67 -9.72 -4.06
CA THR A 176 -10.22 -8.68 -4.94
C THR A 176 -9.65 -7.32 -4.53
N ALA A 177 -9.16 -6.57 -5.49
CA ALA A 177 -8.78 -5.17 -5.33
C ALA A 177 -9.80 -4.28 -6.06
N VAL A 178 -10.45 -3.38 -5.34
CA VAL A 178 -11.37 -2.39 -5.91
C VAL A 178 -10.71 -1.02 -5.85
N VAL A 179 -10.48 -0.41 -7.01
CA VAL A 179 -9.80 0.88 -7.16
C VAL A 179 -10.84 1.98 -7.38
N GLY A 180 -10.80 3.02 -6.56
CA GLY A 180 -11.70 4.17 -6.64
C GLY A 180 -11.09 5.37 -7.37
N ASP A 181 -11.91 6.42 -7.50
CA ASP A 181 -11.47 7.67 -8.11
C ASP A 181 -10.54 8.44 -7.17
N ALA A 182 -9.54 9.07 -7.74
CA ALA A 182 -8.52 9.78 -6.98
C ALA A 182 -9.08 11.03 -6.29
N LEU A 183 -8.55 11.31 -5.10
CA LEU A 183 -8.78 12.53 -4.33
C LEU A 183 -7.61 13.50 -4.48
N THR A 184 -7.89 14.79 -4.32
CA THR A 184 -6.89 15.87 -4.23
C THR A 184 -6.94 16.52 -2.85
N TRP A 185 -5.89 17.22 -2.47
CA TRP A 185 -5.82 17.90 -1.17
C TRP A 185 -6.97 18.91 -0.98
N SER A 186 -7.66 18.81 0.15
CA SER A 186 -8.85 19.62 0.48
C SER A 186 -8.60 20.70 1.55
N GLY A 187 -7.37 20.88 2.01
CA GLY A 187 -7.01 21.91 2.99
C GLY A 187 -7.23 21.53 4.47
N SER A 188 -7.78 20.34 4.77
CA SER A 188 -8.03 19.88 6.14
C SER A 188 -7.56 18.45 6.32
N HIS A 189 -6.66 18.21 7.30
CA HIS A 189 -6.18 16.86 7.62
C HIS A 189 -7.31 15.90 8.00
N HIS A 190 -8.19 16.31 8.91
CA HIS A 190 -9.27 15.44 9.37
C HIS A 190 -10.31 15.23 8.28
N GLY A 191 -10.75 16.31 7.62
CA GLY A 191 -11.72 16.20 6.52
C GLY A 191 -11.21 15.31 5.39
N PHE A 192 -9.92 15.46 5.01
CA PHE A 192 -9.31 14.62 3.98
C PHE A 192 -9.26 13.13 4.38
N ILE A 193 -8.90 12.82 5.62
CA ILE A 193 -8.83 11.44 6.12
C ILE A 193 -10.22 10.82 6.25
N ASP A 194 -11.21 11.59 6.70
CA ASP A 194 -12.59 11.13 6.79
C ASP A 194 -13.18 10.85 5.39
N GLU A 195 -12.90 11.72 4.42
CA GLU A 195 -13.30 11.50 3.03
C GLU A 195 -12.61 10.26 2.45
N LEU A 196 -11.28 10.13 2.63
CA LEU A 196 -10.53 8.96 2.15
C LEU A 196 -11.10 7.65 2.73
N ARG A 197 -11.40 7.64 4.02
CA ARG A 197 -12.01 6.50 4.68
C ARG A 197 -13.37 6.17 4.08
N THR A 198 -14.25 7.16 3.96
CA THR A 198 -15.58 7.01 3.36
C THR A 198 -15.50 6.44 1.95
N ARG A 199 -14.53 6.92 1.14
CA ARG A 199 -14.29 6.40 -0.22
C ARG A 199 -13.88 4.93 -0.20
N ILE A 200 -12.95 4.53 0.69
CA ILE A 200 -12.53 3.12 0.79
C ILE A 200 -13.68 2.24 1.30
N GLU A 201 -14.49 2.71 2.26
CA GLU A 201 -15.68 2.01 2.72
C GLU A 201 -16.72 1.82 1.60
N ALA A 202 -16.93 2.82 0.77
CA ALA A 202 -17.82 2.71 -0.38
C ALA A 202 -17.35 1.67 -1.41
N LEU A 203 -16.03 1.53 -1.61
CA LEU A 203 -15.47 0.50 -2.51
C LEU A 203 -15.73 -0.92 -2.01
N LYS A 204 -15.88 -1.12 -0.69
CA LYS A 204 -16.26 -2.42 -0.10
C LYS A 204 -17.57 -2.95 -0.66
N ALA A 205 -18.55 -2.08 -0.91
CA ALA A 205 -19.83 -2.46 -1.47
C ALA A 205 -19.76 -2.93 -2.95
N LEU A 206 -18.68 -2.58 -3.67
CA LEU A 206 -18.44 -2.98 -5.04
C LEU A 206 -17.67 -4.29 -5.16
N ALA A 207 -17.09 -4.77 -4.07
CA ALA A 207 -16.41 -6.05 -4.03
C ALA A 207 -17.43 -7.20 -4.10
N PRO A 208 -17.12 -8.29 -4.84
CA PRO A 208 -18.00 -9.44 -4.90
C PRO A 208 -18.16 -10.08 -3.51
N PRO A 209 -19.31 -10.73 -3.24
CA PRO A 209 -19.48 -11.42 -1.96
C PRO A 209 -18.42 -12.52 -1.81
N LEU A 210 -17.87 -12.67 -0.60
CA LEU A 210 -16.94 -13.74 -0.32
C LEU A 210 -17.66 -15.09 -0.44
N LYS A 211 -17.12 -15.99 -1.26
CA LYS A 211 -17.77 -17.27 -1.59
C LYS A 211 -17.81 -18.28 -0.42
N TRP A 212 -17.10 -18.00 0.67
CA TRP A 212 -17.00 -18.85 1.87
C TRP A 212 -17.14 -17.98 3.12
N ASN A 213 -18.19 -18.18 3.86
CA ASN A 213 -18.37 -17.62 5.20
C ASN A 213 -17.88 -18.62 6.24
#